data_910ac649243b93c52317e6398d1249bb
#
_entry.id   910ac649243b93c52317e6398d1249bb
#
_cell.length_a   1.000
_cell.length_b   1.000
_cell.length_c   1.000
_cell.angle_alpha   90.00
_cell.angle_beta   90.00
_cell.angle_gamma   90.00
#
_symmetry.space_group_name_H-M   'P 1'
#
loop_
_entity.id
_entity.type
_entity.pdbx_description
1 polymer ?
#
loop_
_entity_poly.entity_id
_entity_poly.type
_entity_poly.pdbx_seq_one_letter_code
_entity_poly.pdbx_strand_id
1 'polypeptide(L)'
;IGLESTVIDLTSKPKILRPGFINSTEISKILNMTVKYSSRSKAIKSPGMLKRHYSPGIPIKLNRKRAGINEAFIVFGTKYKNKKNTFNLSSKSSLTEAAKNLYKTLRLIKNKNYKMICVSPIPKVGLGLAINDRLKRAAK
;
A
#
# COMPACT_ATOMS: atom_id res chain seq x y z
N ILE A 1 1.36 -8.93 10.78
CA ILE A 1 1.59 -8.65 9.37
C ILE A 1 0.65 -7.54 8.93
N GLY A 2 1.18 -6.51 8.29
CA GLY A 2 0.41 -5.31 7.95
C GLY A 2 -0.23 -5.33 6.57
N LEU A 3 0.03 -6.33 5.72
CA LEU A 3 -0.45 -6.39 4.35
C LEU A 3 -1.30 -7.62 4.09
N GLU A 4 -2.18 -7.49 3.09
CA GLU A 4 -2.97 -8.61 2.61
C GLU A 4 -2.09 -9.64 1.90
N SER A 5 -2.61 -10.85 1.75
CA SER A 5 -1.92 -11.89 1.00
C SER A 5 -1.89 -11.57 -0.48
N THR A 6 -0.85 -12.04 -1.16
CA THR A 6 -0.80 -12.01 -2.61
C THR A 6 -1.87 -12.93 -3.17
N VAL A 7 -2.61 -12.47 -4.17
CA VAL A 7 -3.64 -13.27 -4.85
C VAL A 7 -3.18 -13.57 -6.27
N ILE A 8 -3.18 -14.85 -6.62
CA ILE A 8 -2.73 -15.32 -7.92
C ILE A 8 -3.92 -15.94 -8.67
N ASP A 9 -4.06 -15.58 -9.94
CA ASP A 9 -5.01 -16.22 -10.83
C ASP A 9 -4.29 -17.39 -11.52
N LEU A 10 -4.78 -18.59 -11.33
CA LEU A 10 -4.24 -19.80 -11.93
C LEU A 10 -5.21 -20.42 -12.96
N THR A 11 -6.25 -19.70 -13.35
CA THR A 11 -7.22 -20.22 -14.32
C THR A 11 -6.69 -20.26 -15.75
N SER A 12 -5.61 -19.54 -16.01
CA SER A 12 -4.87 -19.56 -17.26
C SER A 12 -3.39 -19.40 -16.93
N LYS A 13 -2.60 -18.74 -17.77
CA LYS A 13 -1.21 -18.44 -17.42
C LYS A 13 -1.20 -17.65 -16.09
N PRO A 14 -0.41 -18.09 -15.09
CA PRO A 14 -0.41 -17.46 -13.79
C PRO A 14 -0.16 -15.96 -13.84
N LYS A 15 -0.98 -15.20 -13.11
CA LYS A 15 -0.88 -13.74 -13.00
C LYS A 15 -1.15 -13.35 -11.57
N ILE A 16 -0.48 -12.28 -11.12
CA ILE A 16 -0.75 -11.72 -9.80
C ILE A 16 -1.86 -10.68 -9.95
N LEU A 17 -2.99 -10.94 -9.29
CA LEU A 17 -4.15 -10.05 -9.29
C LEU A 17 -4.02 -8.96 -8.24
N ARG A 18 -3.42 -9.29 -7.11
CA ARG A 18 -3.24 -8.36 -6.00
C ARG A 18 -1.85 -8.57 -5.40
N PRO A 19 -0.99 -7.54 -5.40
CA PRO A 19 0.30 -7.61 -4.72
C PRO A 19 0.10 -7.82 -3.21
N GLY A 20 1.02 -8.57 -2.61
CA GLY A 20 1.00 -8.82 -1.19
C GLY A 20 2.40 -9.03 -0.67
N PHE A 21 2.53 -9.78 0.41
CA PHE A 21 3.82 -10.03 1.04
C PHE A 21 4.79 -10.79 0.13
N ILE A 22 4.26 -11.76 -0.61
CA ILE A 22 5.09 -12.57 -1.51
C ILE A 22 5.16 -11.84 -2.87
N ASN A 23 6.35 -11.49 -3.30
CA ASN A 23 6.53 -10.73 -4.53
C ASN A 23 6.59 -11.65 -5.76
N SER A 24 6.56 -11.03 -6.97
CA SER A 24 6.53 -11.78 -8.21
C SER A 24 7.78 -12.62 -8.43
N THR A 25 8.93 -12.18 -7.94
CA THR A 25 10.19 -12.93 -8.07
C THR A 25 10.11 -14.22 -7.26
N GLU A 26 9.62 -14.17 -6.04
CA GLU A 26 9.45 -15.36 -5.19
C GLU A 26 8.45 -16.35 -5.79
N ILE A 27 7.32 -15.83 -6.29
CA ILE A 27 6.30 -16.67 -6.91
C ILE A 27 6.85 -17.30 -8.19
N SER A 28 7.59 -16.53 -8.99
CA SER A 28 8.19 -17.03 -10.23
C SER A 28 9.16 -18.18 -9.95
N LYS A 29 9.93 -18.09 -8.87
CA LYS A 29 10.82 -19.18 -8.47
C LYS A 29 10.05 -20.43 -8.08
N ILE A 30 9.01 -20.28 -7.28
CA ILE A 30 8.19 -21.42 -6.80
C ILE A 30 7.54 -22.15 -7.98
N LEU A 31 6.97 -21.40 -8.92
CA LEU A 31 6.27 -21.96 -10.06
C LEU A 31 7.21 -22.31 -11.23
N ASN A 32 8.48 -21.96 -11.12
CA ASN A 32 9.49 -22.17 -12.16
C ASN A 32 9.07 -21.58 -13.51
N MET A 33 8.53 -20.36 -13.47
CA MET A 33 8.12 -19.60 -14.65
C MET A 33 7.97 -18.14 -14.29
N THR A 34 8.06 -17.26 -15.29
CA THR A 34 7.88 -15.82 -15.06
C THR A 34 6.40 -15.53 -14.79
N VAL A 35 6.13 -14.93 -13.64
CA VAL A 35 4.77 -14.52 -13.23
C VAL A 35 4.73 -13.02 -13.14
N LYS A 36 3.82 -12.38 -13.88
CA LYS A 36 3.68 -10.94 -13.94
C LYS A 36 2.42 -10.49 -13.22
N TYR A 37 2.38 -9.20 -12.88
CA TYR A 37 1.17 -8.59 -12.35
C TYR A 37 0.17 -8.40 -13.48
N SER A 38 -1.10 -8.63 -13.17
CA SER A 38 -2.18 -8.36 -14.11
C SER A 38 -2.30 -6.85 -14.32
N SER A 39 -2.38 -6.40 -15.58
CA SER A 39 -2.54 -4.98 -15.89
C SER A 39 -3.96 -4.49 -15.55
N ARG A 40 -4.93 -5.40 -15.54
CA ARG A 40 -6.30 -5.11 -15.13
C ARG A 40 -7.02 -6.39 -14.77
N SER A 41 -7.98 -6.26 -13.88
CA SER A 41 -8.88 -7.34 -13.55
C SER A 41 -10.28 -6.97 -14.02
N LYS A 42 -10.88 -7.80 -14.88
CA LYS A 42 -12.24 -7.60 -15.38
C LYS A 42 -13.28 -8.16 -14.43
N ALA A 43 -12.87 -9.01 -13.49
CA ALA A 43 -13.77 -9.64 -12.56
C ALA A 43 -13.12 -9.63 -11.18
N ILE A 44 -13.95 -9.48 -10.15
CA ILE A 44 -13.49 -9.55 -8.77
C ILE A 44 -13.34 -11.03 -8.42
N LYS A 45 -12.10 -11.47 -8.14
CA LYS A 45 -11.78 -12.85 -7.82
C LYS A 45 -11.40 -13.06 -6.36
N SER A 46 -11.32 -11.97 -5.58
CA SER A 46 -11.10 -12.03 -4.15
C SER A 46 -11.69 -10.80 -3.50
N PRO A 47 -12.04 -10.85 -2.21
CA PRO A 47 -12.61 -9.70 -1.50
C PRO A 47 -11.71 -8.47 -1.54
N GLY A 48 -10.40 -8.65 -1.49
CA GLY A 48 -9.45 -7.53 -1.48
C GLY A 48 -9.39 -6.74 -2.77
N MET A 49 -10.07 -7.18 -3.83
CA MET A 49 -10.11 -6.47 -5.10
C MET A 49 -11.25 -5.46 -5.19
N LEU A 50 -12.16 -5.44 -4.23
CA LEU A 50 -13.22 -4.45 -4.18
C LEU A 50 -12.65 -3.08 -3.87
N LYS A 51 -13.10 -2.06 -4.62
CA LYS A 51 -12.72 -0.68 -4.34
C LYS A 51 -13.27 -0.30 -2.96
N ARG A 52 -12.58 0.58 -2.27
CA ARG A 52 -12.97 1.07 -0.93
C ARG A 52 -13.01 0.00 0.15
N HIS A 53 -12.59 -1.21 -0.15
CA HIS A 53 -12.55 -2.27 0.86
C HIS A 53 -11.72 -1.85 2.08
N TYR A 54 -10.67 -1.07 1.84
CA TYR A 54 -9.73 -0.65 2.88
C TYR A 54 -9.81 0.83 3.22
N SER A 55 -10.85 1.51 2.75
CA SER A 55 -10.95 2.96 2.94
C SER A 55 -11.08 3.31 4.43
N PRO A 56 -10.28 4.26 4.93
CA PRO A 56 -10.40 4.73 6.31
C PRO A 56 -11.55 5.73 6.51
N GLY A 57 -12.32 6.04 5.46
CA GLY A 57 -13.37 7.04 5.54
C GLY A 57 -12.88 8.49 5.41
N ILE A 58 -11.59 8.69 5.18
CA ILE A 58 -10.98 10.00 4.98
C ILE A 58 -10.37 10.01 3.60
N PRO A 59 -10.55 11.09 2.79
CA PRO A 59 -9.94 11.16 1.45
C PRO A 59 -8.43 11.00 1.52
N ILE A 60 -7.87 10.24 0.58
CA ILE A 60 -6.43 10.00 0.49
C ILE A 60 -5.94 10.56 -0.84
N LYS A 61 -4.88 11.36 -0.79
CA LYS A 61 -4.20 11.88 -1.98
C LYS A 61 -2.77 11.35 -2.01
N LEU A 62 -2.44 10.70 -3.12
CA LEU A 62 -1.13 10.06 -3.29
C LEU A 62 -0.13 11.00 -3.95
N ASN A 63 1.15 10.66 -3.84
CA ASN A 63 2.27 11.37 -4.47
C ASN A 63 2.32 12.86 -4.11
N ARG A 64 2.13 13.16 -2.84
CA ARG A 64 2.18 14.51 -2.32
C ARG A 64 3.54 14.84 -1.74
N LYS A 65 3.96 16.10 -1.91
CA LYS A 65 5.24 16.58 -1.36
C LYS A 65 5.08 17.15 0.05
N ARG A 66 3.86 17.53 0.42
CA ARG A 66 3.57 18.13 1.72
C ARG A 66 2.09 18.00 2.05
N ALA A 67 1.74 18.26 3.29
CA ALA A 67 0.37 18.27 3.76
C ALA A 67 0.10 19.55 4.55
N GLY A 68 -1.15 19.96 4.59
CA GLY A 68 -1.58 21.12 5.38
C GLY A 68 -1.76 20.78 6.85
N ILE A 69 -2.13 21.79 7.65
CA ILE A 69 -2.24 21.68 9.10
C ILE A 69 -3.27 20.62 9.51
N ASN A 70 -4.43 20.60 8.86
CA ASN A 70 -5.51 19.67 9.20
C ASN A 70 -5.48 18.39 8.35
N GLU A 71 -4.32 18.10 7.76
CA GLU A 71 -4.12 16.94 6.92
C GLU A 71 -3.03 16.05 7.53
N ALA A 72 -3.26 14.75 7.55
CA ALA A 72 -2.24 13.80 7.97
C ALA A 72 -1.27 13.60 6.80
N PHE A 73 0.01 13.49 7.11
CA PHE A 73 1.04 13.27 6.11
C PHE A 73 1.74 11.94 6.37
N ILE A 74 1.45 10.93 5.56
CA ILE A 74 2.13 9.64 5.61
C ILE A 74 3.37 9.72 4.74
N VAL A 75 4.54 9.47 5.32
CA VAL A 75 5.83 9.59 4.64
C VAL A 75 6.66 8.33 4.79
N PHE A 76 7.72 8.27 4.01
CA PHE A 76 8.67 7.16 4.02
C PHE A 76 10.07 7.68 3.80
N GLY A 77 11.01 7.30 4.66
CA GLY A 77 12.41 7.63 4.48
C GLY A 77 12.93 8.65 5.48
N THR A 78 14.22 8.99 5.32
CA THR A 78 14.99 9.74 6.29
C THR A 78 14.82 11.25 6.21
N LYS A 79 14.33 11.78 5.09
CA LYS A 79 14.34 13.23 4.83
C LYS A 79 13.18 14.00 5.46
N TYR A 80 12.25 13.34 6.12
CA TYR A 80 11.07 14.01 6.66
C TYR A 80 11.24 14.36 8.12
N LYS A 81 10.84 15.58 8.50
CA LYS A 81 10.87 16.02 9.88
C LYS A 81 9.71 15.40 10.66
N ASN A 82 9.95 15.12 11.92
CA ASN A 82 8.93 14.57 12.81
C ASN A 82 8.02 15.70 13.29
N LYS A 83 6.89 15.88 12.60
CA LYS A 83 5.86 16.87 12.96
C LYS A 83 4.65 16.16 13.53
N LYS A 84 3.79 16.91 14.23
CA LYS A 84 2.59 16.37 14.86
C LYS A 84 1.68 15.60 13.89
N ASN A 85 1.55 16.11 12.66
CA ASN A 85 0.69 15.49 11.64
C ASN A 85 1.45 14.60 10.66
N THR A 86 2.73 14.32 10.92
CA THR A 86 3.55 13.49 10.04
C THR A 86 3.69 12.09 10.64
N PHE A 87 3.40 11.09 9.81
CA PHE A 87 3.42 9.67 10.19
C PHE A 87 4.38 8.95 9.27
N ASN A 88 5.58 8.67 9.77
CA ASN A 88 6.59 8.01 8.95
C ASN A 88 6.47 6.50 9.09
N LEU A 89 6.19 5.83 7.96
CA LEU A 89 6.07 4.37 7.95
C LEU A 89 7.41 3.70 8.26
N SER A 90 8.51 4.30 7.84
CA SER A 90 9.86 3.85 8.19
C SER A 90 10.85 4.98 7.97
N SER A 91 11.33 5.57 9.05
CA SER A 91 12.35 6.63 8.97
C SER A 91 13.69 6.12 8.46
N LYS A 92 13.94 4.82 8.57
CA LYS A 92 15.18 4.21 8.07
C LYS A 92 15.05 3.62 6.67
N SER A 93 13.97 3.97 5.96
CA SER A 93 13.74 3.55 4.58
C SER A 93 13.61 2.04 4.40
N SER A 94 13.03 1.35 5.38
CA SER A 94 12.78 -0.10 5.31
C SER A 94 11.36 -0.35 4.81
N LEU A 95 11.22 -0.95 3.64
CA LEU A 95 9.91 -1.32 3.10
C LEU A 95 9.23 -2.39 3.95
N THR A 96 9.99 -3.29 4.56
CA THR A 96 9.45 -4.29 5.48
C THR A 96 8.82 -3.61 6.70
N GLU A 97 9.51 -2.65 7.29
CA GLU A 97 8.99 -1.89 8.42
C GLU A 97 7.75 -1.10 8.02
N ALA A 98 7.80 -0.45 6.84
CA ALA A 98 6.67 0.32 6.34
C ALA A 98 5.44 -0.55 6.14
N ALA A 99 5.60 -1.76 5.61
CA ALA A 99 4.51 -2.69 5.41
C ALA A 99 3.87 -3.08 6.75
N LYS A 100 4.70 -3.34 7.75
CA LYS A 100 4.20 -3.68 9.09
C LYS A 100 3.46 -2.53 9.74
N ASN A 101 3.88 -1.29 9.46
CA ASN A 101 3.30 -0.10 10.08
C ASN A 101 2.07 0.45 9.37
N LEU A 102 1.79 0.01 8.16
CA LEU A 102 0.76 0.63 7.33
C LEU A 102 -0.63 0.60 7.95
N TYR A 103 -1.12 -0.56 8.34
CA TYR A 103 -2.46 -0.69 8.94
C TYR A 103 -2.56 0.07 10.25
N LYS A 104 -1.54 -0.05 11.07
CA LYS A 104 -1.48 0.63 12.36
C LYS A 104 -1.56 2.15 12.16
N THR A 105 -0.84 2.67 11.19
CA THR A 105 -0.83 4.09 10.87
C THR A 105 -2.18 4.58 10.37
N LEU A 106 -2.79 3.87 9.42
CA LEU A 106 -4.09 4.22 8.90
C LEU A 106 -5.16 4.20 10.00
N ARG A 107 -5.10 3.23 10.89
CA ARG A 107 -6.03 3.11 12.00
C ARG A 107 -5.84 4.24 13.02
N LEU A 108 -4.59 4.59 13.29
CA LEU A 108 -4.28 5.71 14.18
C LEU A 108 -4.83 7.02 13.63
N ILE A 109 -4.63 7.27 12.33
CA ILE A 109 -5.12 8.49 11.67
C ILE A 109 -6.64 8.53 11.66
N LYS A 110 -7.30 7.39 11.44
CA LYS A 110 -8.76 7.32 11.41
C LYS A 110 -9.39 7.81 12.71
N ASN A 111 -8.73 7.62 13.83
CA ASN A 111 -9.23 8.02 15.15
C ASN A 111 -8.89 9.47 15.50
N LYS A 112 -8.35 10.23 14.55
CA LYS A 112 -8.04 11.65 14.72
C LYS A 112 -8.88 12.47 13.74
N ASN A 113 -8.94 13.79 13.95
CA ASN A 113 -9.83 14.67 13.18
C ASN A 113 -9.14 15.30 11.98
N TYR A 114 -8.46 14.50 11.17
CA TYR A 114 -7.88 14.98 9.93
C TYR A 114 -8.92 14.98 8.81
N LYS A 115 -8.90 16.02 7.98
CA LYS A 115 -9.81 16.13 6.84
C LYS A 115 -9.31 15.41 5.59
N MET A 116 -8.04 15.05 5.56
CA MET A 116 -7.42 14.42 4.41
C MET A 116 -6.16 13.69 4.83
N ILE A 117 -5.79 12.65 4.09
CA ILE A 117 -4.51 11.97 4.23
C ILE A 117 -3.72 12.24 2.96
N CYS A 118 -2.55 12.85 3.10
CA CYS A 118 -1.59 13.03 2.02
C CYS A 118 -0.49 12.00 2.18
N VAL A 119 -0.07 11.38 1.09
CA VAL A 119 0.96 10.34 1.11
C VAL A 119 2.11 10.76 0.21
N SER A 120 3.32 10.77 0.76
CA SER A 120 4.53 11.02 -0.03
C SER A 120 4.80 9.84 -0.97
N PRO A 121 5.59 10.03 -2.03
CA PRO A 121 5.97 8.91 -2.88
C PRO A 121 6.64 7.81 -2.09
N ILE A 122 6.25 6.56 -2.37
CA ILE A 122 6.81 5.36 -1.78
C ILE A 122 7.39 4.52 -2.91
N PRO A 123 8.61 3.98 -2.77
CA PRO A 123 9.24 3.22 -3.85
C PRO A 123 8.36 2.07 -4.36
N LYS A 124 8.24 1.96 -5.67
CA LYS A 124 7.40 0.95 -6.33
C LYS A 124 8.19 -0.30 -6.66
N VAL A 125 8.89 -0.83 -5.66
CA VAL A 125 9.68 -2.07 -5.77
C VAL A 125 9.42 -2.94 -4.56
N GLY A 126 9.58 -4.25 -4.71
CA GLY A 126 9.40 -5.18 -3.60
C GLY A 126 8.07 -4.98 -2.88
N LEU A 127 8.12 -4.90 -1.56
CA LEU A 127 6.94 -4.66 -0.74
C LEU A 127 6.30 -3.28 -0.99
N GLY A 128 7.06 -2.36 -1.59
CA GLY A 128 6.52 -1.05 -1.98
C GLY A 128 5.40 -1.17 -2.99
N LEU A 129 5.39 -2.19 -3.84
CA LEU A 129 4.29 -2.45 -4.77
C LEU A 129 2.99 -2.72 -4.01
N ALA A 130 3.07 -3.57 -2.98
CA ALA A 130 1.91 -3.90 -2.15
C ALA A 130 1.44 -2.69 -1.34
N ILE A 131 2.36 -1.92 -0.80
CA ILE A 131 2.04 -0.72 -0.03
C ILE A 131 1.30 0.28 -0.91
N ASN A 132 1.84 0.56 -2.11
CA ASN A 132 1.21 1.49 -3.05
C ASN A 132 -0.15 1.01 -3.51
N ASP A 133 -0.29 -0.29 -3.80
CA ASP A 133 -1.57 -0.87 -4.20
C ASP A 133 -2.61 -0.71 -3.10
N ARG A 134 -2.21 -0.99 -1.86
CA ARG A 134 -3.10 -0.87 -0.69
C ARG A 134 -3.59 0.57 -0.51
N LEU A 135 -2.68 1.54 -0.61
CA LEU A 135 -3.03 2.95 -0.49
C LEU A 135 -3.91 3.41 -1.65
N LYS A 136 -3.64 2.94 -2.85
CA LYS A 136 -4.45 3.25 -4.03
C LYS A 136 -5.88 2.75 -3.86
N ARG A 137 -6.06 1.54 -3.32
CA ARG A 137 -7.39 0.99 -3.04
C ARG A 137 -8.12 1.77 -1.96
N ALA A 138 -7.40 2.19 -0.93
CA ALA A 138 -7.98 2.99 0.14
C ALA A 138 -8.37 4.40 -0.34
N ALA A 139 -7.76 4.89 -1.41
CA ALA A 139 -8.03 6.23 -1.97
C ALA A 139 -9.26 6.26 -2.89
N LYS A 140 -9.81 5.12 -3.25
CA LYS A 140 -10.96 5.04 -4.20
C LYS A 140 -12.33 5.21 -3.55
#